data_d8f20180543f7a8aaeac3d477162d2d1
#
_entry.id   d8f20180543f7a8aaeac3d477162d2d1
#
_cell.length_a   1.000
_cell.length_b   1.000
_cell.length_c   1.000
_cell.angle_alpha   90.00
_cell.angle_beta   90.00
_cell.angle_gamma   90.00
#
_symmetry.space_group_name_H-M   'P 1'
#
loop_
_entity.id
_entity.type
_entity.pdbx_description
1 polymer ?
#
loop_
_entity_poly.entity_id
_entity_poly.type
_entity_poly.pdbx_seq_one_letter_code
_entity_poly.pdbx_strand_id
1 'polypeptide(L)'
;MASTYTDIGTELMTTGENAGNWGTKTNTNLKIIEEAVRGYVAISANSDQTLSLTDGTIGDSIRNAVIAFTGTLSANRTITVPSAEKWWIMDNQTAGAYTLTVKVSGQTGITWGASDKGTKILYGNGTDVVDT
;
A
#
# COMPACT_ATOMS: atom_id res chain seq x y z
N MET A 1 24.10 -9.33 -14.83
CA MET A 1 23.36 -8.08 -14.71
C MET A 1 22.17 -8.26 -13.80
N ALA A 2 21.95 -7.31 -12.92
CA ALA A 2 20.82 -7.39 -12.00
C ALA A 2 19.51 -6.98 -12.68
N SER A 3 18.42 -7.63 -12.32
CA SER A 3 17.08 -7.21 -12.70
C SER A 3 16.74 -5.84 -12.13
N THR A 4 15.84 -5.13 -12.79
CA THR A 4 15.21 -3.93 -12.26
C THR A 4 13.77 -4.24 -11.89
N TYR A 5 13.09 -3.29 -11.24
CA TYR A 5 11.75 -3.52 -10.72
C TYR A 5 10.82 -2.38 -11.07
N THR A 6 9.53 -2.69 -11.21
CA THR A 6 8.49 -1.69 -11.43
C THR A 6 8.06 -1.04 -10.11
N ASP A 7 7.27 0.02 -10.17
CA ASP A 7 6.80 0.74 -8.97
C ASP A 7 6.01 -0.15 -7.99
N ILE A 8 5.29 -1.13 -8.50
CA ILE A 8 4.56 -2.07 -7.62
C ILE A 8 5.38 -3.30 -7.26
N GLY A 9 6.65 -3.35 -7.68
CA GLY A 9 7.61 -4.37 -7.27
C GLY A 9 7.72 -5.60 -8.18
N THR A 10 7.15 -5.57 -9.39
CA THR A 10 7.37 -6.67 -10.34
C THR A 10 8.80 -6.63 -10.89
N GLU A 11 9.36 -7.80 -11.08
CA GLU A 11 10.72 -7.92 -11.61
C GLU A 11 10.74 -7.79 -13.13
N LEU A 12 11.59 -6.89 -13.64
CA LEU A 12 11.90 -6.79 -15.06
C LEU A 12 13.17 -7.61 -15.29
N MET A 13 12.99 -8.81 -15.78
CA MET A 13 14.10 -9.77 -15.94
C MET A 13 14.99 -9.40 -17.10
N THR A 14 16.31 -9.36 -16.84
CA THR A 14 17.30 -9.17 -17.90
C THR A 14 17.47 -10.48 -18.68
N THR A 15 17.62 -10.38 -19.99
CA THR A 15 17.83 -11.55 -20.86
C THR A 15 19.04 -12.36 -20.39
N GLY A 16 18.84 -13.65 -20.20
CA GLY A 16 19.88 -14.58 -19.72
C GLY A 16 20.00 -14.66 -18.21
N GLU A 17 19.36 -13.76 -17.49
CA GLU A 17 19.27 -13.83 -16.03
C GLU A 17 18.13 -14.77 -15.64
N ASN A 18 18.13 -15.23 -14.41
CA ASN A 18 17.11 -16.14 -13.87
C ASN A 18 17.00 -17.48 -14.64
N ALA A 19 18.07 -17.92 -15.26
CA ALA A 19 18.10 -19.24 -15.89
C ALA A 19 17.75 -20.32 -14.88
N GLY A 20 16.74 -21.14 -15.20
CA GLY A 20 16.24 -22.19 -14.31
C GLY A 20 15.21 -21.74 -13.29
N ASN A 21 14.99 -20.45 -13.10
CA ASN A 21 14.00 -19.95 -12.14
C ASN A 21 13.06 -18.84 -12.68
N TRP A 22 13.11 -18.55 -13.98
CA TRP A 22 12.26 -17.51 -14.57
C TRP A 22 10.76 -17.83 -14.42
N GLY A 23 10.40 -19.12 -14.40
CA GLY A 23 9.01 -19.53 -14.19
C GLY A 23 8.50 -19.13 -12.81
N THR A 24 9.31 -19.30 -11.78
CA THR A 24 8.99 -18.86 -10.42
C THR A 24 8.89 -17.33 -10.36
N LYS A 25 9.82 -16.62 -11.00
CA LYS A 25 9.81 -15.17 -11.06
C LYS A 25 8.58 -14.63 -11.79
N THR A 26 8.20 -15.24 -12.91
CA THR A 26 7.01 -14.88 -13.66
C THR A 26 5.74 -15.08 -12.82
N ASN A 27 5.65 -16.21 -12.12
CA ASN A 27 4.50 -16.49 -11.26
C ASN A 27 4.40 -15.50 -10.10
N THR A 28 5.53 -15.13 -9.50
CA THR A 28 5.57 -14.10 -8.45
C THR A 28 5.08 -12.77 -9.00
N ASN A 29 5.52 -12.37 -10.21
CA ASN A 29 5.07 -11.14 -10.86
C ASN A 29 3.56 -11.13 -11.09
N LEU A 30 3.00 -12.25 -11.55
CA LEU A 30 1.55 -12.36 -11.75
C LEU A 30 0.79 -12.17 -10.43
N LYS A 31 1.30 -12.74 -9.34
CA LYS A 31 0.70 -12.58 -8.01
C LYS A 31 0.81 -11.13 -7.51
N ILE A 32 1.92 -10.46 -7.77
CA ILE A 32 2.11 -9.05 -7.44
C ILE A 32 1.08 -8.19 -8.17
N ILE A 33 0.90 -8.43 -9.47
CA ILE A 33 -0.09 -7.71 -10.28
C ILE A 33 -1.51 -7.98 -9.76
N GLU A 34 -1.84 -9.24 -9.47
CA GLU A 34 -3.14 -9.60 -8.92
C GLU A 34 -3.41 -8.88 -7.60
N GLU A 35 -2.43 -8.84 -6.71
CA GLU A 35 -2.51 -8.16 -5.42
C GLU A 35 -2.82 -6.67 -5.61
N ALA A 36 -2.13 -6.02 -6.56
CA ALA A 36 -2.32 -4.60 -6.86
C ALA A 36 -3.68 -4.30 -7.50
N VAL A 37 -4.25 -5.24 -8.23
CA VAL A 37 -5.50 -5.04 -8.97
C VAL A 37 -6.73 -5.38 -8.13
N ARG A 38 -6.68 -6.46 -7.32
CA ARG A 38 -7.85 -6.96 -6.62
C ARG A 38 -7.64 -7.31 -5.15
N GLY A 39 -6.44 -7.11 -4.63
CA GLY A 39 -6.13 -7.52 -3.27
C GLY A 39 -6.95 -6.76 -2.23
N TYR A 40 -7.27 -7.44 -1.13
CA TYR A 40 -7.91 -6.87 0.05
C TYR A 40 -7.10 -7.24 1.29
N VAL A 41 -6.90 -6.29 2.19
CA VAL A 41 -6.24 -6.54 3.46
C VAL A 41 -6.87 -5.68 4.56
N ALA A 42 -6.93 -6.23 5.77
CA ALA A 42 -7.30 -5.47 6.96
C ALA A 42 -6.04 -5.25 7.81
N ILE A 43 -5.80 -4.01 8.18
CA ILE A 43 -4.63 -3.59 8.96
C ILE A 43 -5.12 -2.98 10.27
N SER A 44 -4.57 -3.44 11.40
CA SER A 44 -4.82 -2.76 12.67
C SER A 44 -4.08 -1.42 12.68
N ALA A 45 -4.81 -0.33 12.89
CA ALA A 45 -4.27 1.02 12.90
C ALA A 45 -4.08 1.58 14.31
N ASN A 46 -3.93 0.71 15.31
CA ASN A 46 -3.79 1.14 16.71
C ASN A 46 -2.39 1.65 17.07
N SER A 47 -1.51 1.80 16.11
CA SER A 47 -0.19 2.43 16.24
C SER A 47 0.19 3.11 14.94
N ASP A 48 1.11 4.07 15.02
CA ASP A 48 1.70 4.66 13.81
C ASP A 48 2.52 3.60 13.08
N GLN A 49 2.40 3.56 11.75
CA GLN A 49 3.02 2.53 10.93
C GLN A 49 3.58 3.12 9.66
N THR A 50 4.61 2.47 9.14
CA THR A 50 5.15 2.74 7.80
C THR A 50 4.98 1.48 6.96
N LEU A 51 4.26 1.59 5.86
CA LEU A 51 4.03 0.51 4.91
C LEU A 51 4.98 0.66 3.73
N SER A 52 5.49 -0.44 3.22
CA SER A 52 6.49 -0.43 2.16
C SER A 52 6.11 -1.37 1.02
N LEU A 53 6.56 -1.04 -0.18
CA LEU A 53 6.50 -1.93 -1.34
C LEU A 53 7.86 -2.62 -1.48
N THR A 54 7.87 -3.93 -1.33
CA THR A 54 9.10 -4.73 -1.45
C THR A 54 9.20 -5.34 -2.83
N ASP A 55 10.29 -5.08 -3.51
CA ASP A 55 10.52 -5.58 -4.86
C ASP A 55 10.60 -7.12 -4.88
N GLY A 56 9.93 -7.72 -5.86
CA GLY A 56 10.05 -9.14 -6.13
C GLY A 56 9.39 -10.09 -5.14
N THR A 57 8.58 -9.57 -4.20
CA THR A 57 7.87 -10.39 -3.22
C THR A 57 6.40 -10.04 -3.15
N ILE A 58 5.59 -10.97 -2.66
CA ILE A 58 4.16 -10.78 -2.42
C ILE A 58 3.93 -10.51 -0.93
N GLY A 59 2.73 -10.04 -0.59
CA GLY A 59 2.29 -9.90 0.79
C GLY A 59 2.41 -8.50 1.39
N ASP A 60 2.84 -7.51 0.62
CA ASP A 60 2.88 -6.14 1.12
C ASP A 60 1.46 -5.57 1.23
N SER A 61 1.09 -5.12 2.43
CA SER A 61 -0.25 -4.60 2.70
C SER A 61 -0.61 -3.43 1.78
N ILE A 62 0.31 -2.49 1.58
CA ILE A 62 0.04 -1.29 0.78
C ILE A 62 -0.15 -1.58 -0.71
N ARG A 63 0.26 -2.74 -1.19
CA ARG A 63 0.05 -3.12 -2.59
C ARG A 63 -1.39 -3.44 -2.89
N ASN A 64 -2.16 -3.88 -1.89
CA ASN A 64 -3.55 -4.26 -2.10
C ASN A 64 -4.39 -3.08 -2.60
N ALA A 65 -5.37 -3.38 -3.45
CA ALA A 65 -6.28 -2.38 -4.00
C ALA A 65 -7.24 -1.84 -2.94
N VAL A 66 -7.66 -2.70 -2.01
CA VAL A 66 -8.60 -2.35 -0.94
C VAL A 66 -7.93 -2.61 0.41
N ILE A 67 -7.90 -1.58 1.23
CA ILE A 67 -7.29 -1.65 2.56
C ILE A 67 -8.31 -1.17 3.59
N ALA A 68 -8.63 -2.01 4.57
CA ALA A 68 -9.46 -1.65 5.71
C ALA A 68 -8.56 -1.40 6.92
N PHE A 69 -8.74 -0.25 7.57
CA PHE A 69 -8.06 0.04 8.83
C PHE A 69 -9.01 -0.29 9.98
N THR A 70 -8.56 -1.14 10.88
CA THR A 70 -9.36 -1.67 11.99
C THR A 70 -8.71 -1.34 13.34
N GLY A 71 -9.35 -1.74 14.42
CA GLY A 71 -8.84 -1.57 15.77
C GLY A 71 -9.44 -0.38 16.47
N THR A 72 -9.06 -0.22 17.75
CA THR A 72 -9.50 0.89 18.58
C THR A 72 -8.34 1.86 18.76
N LEU A 73 -8.54 3.11 18.37
CA LEU A 73 -7.51 4.15 18.49
C LEU A 73 -7.51 4.71 19.91
N SER A 74 -6.33 4.90 20.46
CA SER A 74 -6.11 5.58 21.74
C SER A 74 -5.41 6.93 21.58
N ALA A 75 -5.07 7.29 20.35
CA ALA A 75 -4.48 8.57 19.97
C ALA A 75 -4.68 8.77 18.45
N ASN A 76 -4.42 9.97 17.96
CA ASN A 76 -4.34 10.21 16.51
C ASN A 76 -3.22 9.35 15.92
N ARG A 77 -3.50 8.71 14.78
CA ARG A 77 -2.55 7.80 14.15
C ARG A 77 -2.21 8.23 12.73
N THR A 78 -1.00 7.89 12.33
CA THR A 78 -0.47 8.16 10.98
C THR A 78 0.01 6.86 10.36
N ILE A 79 -0.46 6.61 9.15
CA ILE A 79 0.03 5.51 8.30
C ILE A 79 0.86 6.14 7.19
N THR A 80 2.16 5.89 7.21
CA THR A 80 3.07 6.38 6.18
C THR A 80 3.14 5.35 5.06
N VAL A 81 2.98 5.83 3.83
CA VAL A 81 2.95 4.97 2.64
C VAL A 81 4.04 5.38 1.65
N PRO A 82 4.45 4.49 0.74
CA PRO A 82 5.44 4.86 -0.26
C PRO A 82 4.87 5.86 -1.29
N SER A 83 5.76 6.59 -1.96
CA SER A 83 5.41 7.59 -2.96
C SER A 83 5.11 6.94 -4.33
N ALA A 84 4.28 5.92 -4.34
CA ALA A 84 3.94 5.18 -5.56
C ALA A 84 2.77 5.83 -6.31
N GLU A 85 2.83 5.79 -7.63
CA GLU A 85 1.71 6.17 -8.48
C GLU A 85 0.73 5.01 -8.55
N LYS A 86 -0.29 5.04 -7.70
CA LYS A 86 -1.23 3.94 -7.53
C LYS A 86 -2.53 4.51 -6.97
N TRP A 87 -3.62 3.77 -7.13
CA TRP A 87 -4.89 4.10 -6.49
C TRP A 87 -5.25 3.04 -5.45
N TRP A 88 -6.05 3.45 -4.46
CA TRP A 88 -6.56 2.58 -3.40
C TRP A 88 -7.98 2.93 -3.05
N ILE A 89 -8.71 1.93 -2.60
CA ILE A 89 -9.94 2.12 -1.82
C ILE A 89 -9.56 1.84 -0.37
N MET A 90 -9.62 2.85 0.49
CA MET A 90 -9.27 2.71 1.90
C MET A 90 -10.48 2.97 2.77
N ASP A 91 -10.75 2.04 3.69
CA ASP A 91 -11.92 2.07 4.56
C ASP A 91 -11.48 2.20 6.02
N ASN A 92 -11.81 3.32 6.64
CA ASN A 92 -11.51 3.54 8.04
C ASN A 92 -12.62 2.95 8.91
N GLN A 93 -12.38 1.75 9.42
CA GLN A 93 -13.26 1.02 10.33
C GLN A 93 -12.79 1.10 11.77
N THR A 94 -11.91 2.03 12.11
CA THR A 94 -11.39 2.15 13.47
C THR A 94 -12.46 2.66 14.43
N ALA A 95 -12.36 2.24 15.69
CA ALA A 95 -13.14 2.79 16.80
C ALA A 95 -12.33 3.85 17.54
N GLY A 96 -13.00 4.69 18.31
CA GLY A 96 -12.36 5.76 19.07
C GLY A 96 -12.40 7.10 18.34
N ALA A 97 -12.52 8.17 19.11
CA ALA A 97 -12.66 9.53 18.57
C ALA A 97 -11.30 10.18 18.30
N TYR A 98 -10.56 9.59 17.38
CA TYR A 98 -9.23 10.05 16.97
C TYR A 98 -9.12 10.09 15.46
N THR A 99 -8.19 10.91 14.97
CA THR A 99 -7.94 11.03 13.52
C THR A 99 -7.04 9.92 13.01
N LEU A 100 -7.21 9.59 11.73
CA LEU A 100 -6.33 8.68 11.00
C LEU A 100 -5.83 9.42 9.76
N THR A 101 -4.52 9.52 9.61
CA THR A 101 -3.88 10.17 8.47
C THR A 101 -3.11 9.14 7.65
N VAL A 102 -3.26 9.20 6.32
CA VAL A 102 -2.46 8.41 5.38
C VAL A 102 -1.67 9.40 4.54
N LYS A 103 -0.36 9.28 4.53
CA LYS A 103 0.51 10.23 3.84
C LYS A 103 1.83 9.59 3.42
N VAL A 104 2.51 10.24 2.47
CA VAL A 104 3.92 9.98 2.18
C VAL A 104 4.76 10.73 3.21
N SER A 105 5.89 10.16 3.61
CA SER A 105 6.79 10.78 4.59
C SER A 105 7.15 12.21 4.17
N GLY A 106 7.03 13.13 5.10
CA GLY A 106 7.31 14.55 4.86
C GLY A 106 6.20 15.32 4.13
N GLN A 107 5.09 14.68 3.79
CA GLN A 107 3.97 15.27 3.07
C GLN A 107 2.75 15.42 3.98
N THR A 108 1.69 16.01 3.45
CA THR A 108 0.45 16.27 4.20
C THR A 108 -0.51 15.09 4.19
N GLY A 109 -0.69 14.45 3.04
CA GLY A 109 -1.61 13.33 2.87
C GLY A 109 -3.08 13.68 3.06
N ILE A 110 -3.86 12.67 3.46
CA ILE A 110 -5.28 12.80 3.74
C ILE A 110 -5.57 12.37 5.18
N THR A 111 -6.60 12.95 5.76
CA THR A 111 -6.98 12.66 7.15
C THR A 111 -8.48 12.41 7.25
N TRP A 112 -8.85 11.27 7.90
CA TRP A 112 -10.20 11.10 8.40
C TRP A 112 -10.32 11.83 9.74
N GLY A 113 -11.31 12.70 9.87
CA GLY A 113 -11.61 13.35 11.14
C GLY A 113 -12.05 12.35 12.20
N ALA A 114 -12.00 12.74 13.47
CA ALA A 114 -12.31 11.85 14.60
C ALA A 114 -13.72 11.24 14.54
N SER A 115 -14.67 11.93 13.91
CA SER A 115 -16.05 11.45 13.74
C SER A 115 -16.42 11.25 12.26
N ASP A 116 -15.47 11.42 11.35
CA ASP A 116 -15.68 11.28 9.91
C ASP A 116 -14.94 10.03 9.44
N LYS A 117 -15.60 8.88 9.59
CA LYS A 117 -15.01 7.60 9.22
C LYS A 117 -15.71 7.05 7.97
N GLY A 118 -15.14 6.00 7.41
CA GLY A 118 -15.71 5.36 6.24
C GLY A 118 -14.71 5.23 5.11
N THR A 119 -15.22 5.05 3.91
CA THR A 119 -14.41 4.70 2.74
C THR A 119 -14.03 5.92 1.93
N LYS A 120 -12.76 6.00 1.55
CA LYS A 120 -12.24 6.99 0.61
C LYS A 120 -11.58 6.29 -0.57
N ILE A 121 -11.72 6.87 -1.76
CA ILE A 121 -10.95 6.47 -2.93
C ILE A 121 -9.79 7.45 -3.05
N LEU A 122 -8.58 6.93 -2.95
CA LEU A 122 -7.35 7.71 -2.89
C LEU A 122 -6.41 7.32 -4.02
N TYR A 123 -5.50 8.20 -4.37
CA TYR A 123 -4.42 7.84 -5.28
C TYR A 123 -3.10 8.49 -4.85
N GLY A 124 -2.01 7.81 -5.18
CA GLY A 124 -0.66 8.37 -5.06
C GLY A 124 -0.27 9.01 -6.38
N ASN A 125 0.24 10.23 -6.32
CA ASN A 125 0.67 10.95 -7.52
C ASN A 125 2.20 10.95 -7.70
N GLY A 126 2.90 10.08 -6.96
CA GLY A 126 4.36 10.03 -6.96
C GLY A 126 4.99 10.95 -5.93
N THR A 127 4.23 11.83 -5.30
CA THR A 127 4.69 12.74 -4.26
C THR A 127 3.96 12.53 -2.96
N ASP A 128 2.64 12.46 -3.01
CA ASP A 128 1.80 12.32 -1.82
C ASP A 128 0.53 11.53 -2.17
N VAL A 129 -0.29 11.28 -1.17
CA VAL A 129 -1.61 10.67 -1.30
C VAL A 129 -2.64 11.80 -1.49
N VAL A 130 -3.53 11.61 -2.43
CA VAL A 130 -4.57 12.59 -2.79
C VAL A 130 -5.95 11.96 -2.62
N ASP A 131 -6.87 12.68 -2.02
CA ASP A 131 -8.27 12.29 -1.92
C ASP A 131 -9.00 12.70 -3.22
N THR A 132 -9.86 11.80 -3.69
CA THR A 132 -10.63 12.08 -4.91
C THR A 132 -11.87 13.03 -4.65
#